data_c5904288ceba86fef78778e2ded0a1b2
#
_entry.id   c5904288ceba86fef78778e2ded0a1b2
#
_cell.length_a   1.000
_cell.length_b   1.000
_cell.length_c   1.000
_cell.angle_alpha   90.00
_cell.angle_beta   90.00
_cell.angle_gamma   90.00
#
_symmetry.space_group_name_H-M   'P 1'
#
loop_
_entity.id
_entity.type
_entity.pdbx_description
1 polymer ?
#
loop_
_entity_poly.entity_id
_entity_poly.type
_entity_poly.pdbx_seq_one_letter_code
_entity_poly.pdbx_strand_id
1 'polypeptide(L)'
;MIGLDYIVDIMHPTGKIARSAAHAAQRDVVGRFNRALAAAKQKDWLRIGVKVGFEPGYADLPAHSPMFGRAKEFGALDLSGPGTAFHPDLDADAVQLVVVKPRVSAFYATRLEAALRARRIERVIVAGVSTTWAVQAAARDAHDRDYEVLVLEDACAAATEDEHQRSIDALRGIARIVTVGDLAAL
;
A
#
# COMPACT_ATOMS: atom_id res chain seq x y z
N MET A 1 9.63 -5.58 -2.57
CA MET A 1 8.42 -5.66 -1.73
C MET A 1 7.93 -4.25 -1.45
N ILE A 2 6.67 -3.95 -1.78
CA ILE A 2 6.06 -2.63 -1.64
C ILE A 2 4.76 -2.78 -0.84
N GLY A 3 4.72 -2.21 0.37
CA GLY A 3 3.54 -2.18 1.23
C GLY A 3 2.86 -0.82 1.14
N LEU A 4 1.58 -0.81 0.77
CA LEU A 4 0.79 0.39 0.49
C LEU A 4 -0.19 0.69 1.62
N ASP A 5 -0.06 1.86 2.20
CA ASP A 5 -1.02 2.49 3.10
C ASP A 5 -1.43 1.65 4.33
N TYR A 6 -0.47 0.88 4.90
CA TYR A 6 -0.64 0.27 6.21
C TYR A 6 -0.53 1.33 7.30
N ILE A 7 -1.43 2.32 7.27
CA ILE A 7 -1.42 3.49 8.15
C ILE A 7 -2.68 3.57 8.99
N VAL A 8 -2.58 4.29 10.10
CA VAL A 8 -3.65 4.41 11.10
C VAL A 8 -4.94 4.90 10.48
N ASP A 9 -4.93 6.00 9.72
CA ASP A 9 -6.15 6.59 9.16
C ASP A 9 -6.94 5.68 8.21
N ILE A 10 -6.28 4.69 7.59
CA ILE A 10 -6.90 3.82 6.58
C ILE A 10 -7.33 2.47 7.15
N MET A 11 -6.57 1.91 8.09
CA MET A 11 -6.81 0.52 8.48
C MET A 11 -6.85 0.25 9.97
N HIS A 12 -6.55 1.23 10.84
CA HIS A 12 -6.72 1.06 12.28
C HIS A 12 -8.15 1.46 12.69
N PRO A 13 -8.77 0.79 13.68
CA PRO A 13 -10.14 1.12 14.13
C PRO A 13 -10.37 2.58 14.55
N THR A 14 -9.32 3.26 15.01
CA THR A 14 -9.37 4.69 15.38
C THR A 14 -9.07 5.64 14.22
N GLY A 15 -8.81 5.09 13.03
CA GLY A 15 -8.50 5.89 11.83
C GLY A 15 -9.71 6.68 11.35
N LYS A 16 -9.48 7.88 10.86
CA LYS A 16 -10.54 8.82 10.48
C LYS A 16 -11.29 8.46 9.21
N ILE A 17 -10.68 7.62 8.37
CA ILE A 17 -11.24 7.15 7.09
C ILE A 17 -11.08 5.63 6.93
N ALA A 18 -11.11 4.90 8.03
CA ALA A 18 -10.75 3.49 8.15
C ALA A 18 -11.87 2.51 7.67
N ARG A 19 -12.40 2.72 6.47
CA ARG A 19 -13.44 1.85 5.89
C ARG A 19 -13.01 0.38 5.77
N SER A 20 -11.72 0.14 5.62
CA SER A 20 -11.16 -1.20 5.43
C SER A 20 -10.70 -1.86 6.74
N ALA A 21 -10.79 -1.18 7.89
CA ALA A 21 -10.21 -1.66 9.15
C ALA A 21 -10.74 -3.03 9.58
N ALA A 22 -12.07 -3.22 9.56
CA ALA A 22 -12.68 -4.48 9.97
C ALA A 22 -12.25 -5.65 9.07
N HIS A 23 -12.28 -5.45 7.76
CA HIS A 23 -11.88 -6.48 6.79
C HIS A 23 -10.37 -6.74 6.84
N ALA A 24 -9.56 -5.71 7.02
CA ALA A 24 -8.11 -5.86 7.18
C ALA A 24 -7.75 -6.67 8.43
N ALA A 25 -8.44 -6.43 9.55
CA ALA A 25 -8.27 -7.21 10.78
C ALA A 25 -8.72 -8.66 10.60
N GLN A 26 -9.89 -8.88 9.99
CA GLN A 26 -10.41 -10.24 9.72
C GLN A 26 -9.45 -11.07 8.87
N ARG A 27 -8.77 -10.46 7.92
CA ARG A 27 -7.79 -11.10 7.03
C ARG A 27 -6.38 -11.17 7.62
N ASP A 28 -6.13 -10.63 8.82
CA ASP A 28 -4.78 -10.55 9.43
C ASP A 28 -3.75 -9.92 8.47
N VAL A 29 -4.12 -8.88 7.72
CA VAL A 29 -3.23 -8.36 6.66
C VAL A 29 -1.93 -7.79 7.20
N VAL A 30 -1.91 -7.21 8.41
CA VAL A 30 -0.69 -6.70 9.05
C VAL A 30 0.24 -7.85 9.42
N GLY A 31 -0.27 -8.88 10.10
CA GLY A 31 0.52 -10.05 10.47
C GLY A 31 1.07 -10.79 9.23
N ARG A 32 0.27 -10.89 8.17
CA ARG A 32 0.71 -11.46 6.88
C ARG A 32 1.80 -10.61 6.24
N PHE A 33 1.64 -9.29 6.21
CA PHE A 33 2.66 -8.42 5.65
C PHE A 33 3.95 -8.41 6.49
N ASN A 34 3.88 -8.50 7.82
CA ASN A 34 5.07 -8.68 8.67
C ASN A 34 5.83 -9.97 8.33
N ARG A 35 5.11 -11.08 8.08
CA ARG A 35 5.75 -12.33 7.60
C ARG A 35 6.41 -12.14 6.22
N ALA A 36 5.77 -11.38 5.34
CA ALA A 36 6.34 -11.04 4.03
C ALA A 36 7.58 -10.16 4.15
N LEU A 37 7.59 -9.17 5.05
CA LEU A 37 8.77 -8.34 5.33
C LEU A 37 9.94 -9.18 5.87
N ALA A 38 9.65 -10.14 6.76
CA ALA A 38 10.67 -11.06 7.27
C ALA A 38 11.25 -11.94 6.16
N ALA A 39 10.42 -12.50 5.28
CA ALA A 39 10.87 -13.27 4.12
C ALA A 39 11.69 -12.41 3.15
N ALA A 40 11.25 -11.19 2.87
CA ALA A 40 11.96 -10.24 2.03
C ALA A 40 13.33 -9.85 2.62
N LYS A 41 13.43 -9.74 3.95
CA LYS A 41 14.69 -9.48 4.66
C LYS A 41 15.68 -10.63 4.48
N GLN A 42 15.24 -11.88 4.62
CA GLN A 42 16.07 -13.07 4.43
C GLN A 42 16.61 -13.18 2.99
N LYS A 43 15.85 -12.70 2.00
CA LYS A 43 16.22 -12.72 0.57
C LYS A 43 16.94 -11.44 0.11
N ASP A 44 17.26 -10.53 1.02
CA ASP A 44 17.84 -9.21 0.74
C ASP A 44 17.03 -8.37 -0.28
N TRP A 45 15.71 -8.55 -0.31
CA TRP A 45 14.84 -7.73 -1.15
C TRP A 45 14.64 -6.35 -0.55
N LEU A 46 14.57 -5.34 -1.40
CA LEU A 46 14.23 -3.97 -0.98
C LEU A 46 12.80 -3.93 -0.40
N ARG A 47 12.67 -3.42 0.83
CA ARG A 47 11.40 -3.32 1.57
C ARG A 47 10.97 -1.86 1.66
N ILE A 48 9.87 -1.54 0.97
CA ILE A 48 9.36 -0.18 0.82
C ILE A 48 8.00 -0.09 1.50
N GLY A 49 7.85 0.86 2.41
CA GLY A 49 6.55 1.28 2.96
C GLY A 49 6.09 2.55 2.26
N VAL A 50 4.92 2.51 1.66
CA VAL A 50 4.28 3.67 1.01
C VAL A 50 3.14 4.14 1.89
N LYS A 51 3.01 5.44 2.08
CA LYS A 51 1.88 6.04 2.79
C LYS A 51 1.34 7.25 2.04
N VAL A 52 0.02 7.33 1.94
CA VAL A 52 -0.64 8.51 1.40
C VAL A 52 -0.71 9.59 2.49
N GLY A 53 -0.50 10.84 2.10
CA GLY A 53 -0.64 11.96 3.02
C GLY A 53 -0.47 13.30 2.31
N PHE A 54 -0.96 14.33 2.99
CA PHE A 54 -0.90 15.72 2.53
C PHE A 54 -0.03 16.56 3.46
N GLU A 55 0.59 17.59 2.91
CA GLU A 55 1.40 18.53 3.67
C GLU A 55 0.57 19.21 4.78
N PRO A 56 1.20 19.63 5.88
CA PRO A 56 0.53 20.35 6.95
C PRO A 56 -0.28 21.53 6.41
N GLY A 57 -1.54 21.63 6.83
CA GLY A 57 -2.46 22.65 6.32
C GLY A 57 -3.15 22.27 5.00
N TYR A 58 -2.81 21.11 4.40
CA TYR A 58 -3.45 20.56 3.18
C TYR A 58 -3.25 21.43 1.94
N ALA A 59 -2.09 22.06 1.80
CA ALA A 59 -1.80 22.94 0.65
C ALA A 59 -1.79 22.19 -0.69
N ASP A 60 -1.48 20.89 -0.68
CA ASP A 60 -1.41 20.00 -1.85
C ASP A 60 -2.65 19.09 -2.01
N LEU A 61 -3.68 19.30 -1.19
CA LEU A 61 -4.93 18.54 -1.24
C LEU A 61 -5.71 18.84 -2.52
N PRO A 62 -6.12 17.83 -3.31
CA PRO A 62 -6.96 18.04 -4.48
C PRO A 62 -8.42 18.28 -4.06
N ALA A 63 -8.79 19.54 -3.84
CA ALA A 63 -10.10 19.93 -3.29
C ALA A 63 -11.30 19.42 -4.12
N HIS A 64 -11.13 19.23 -5.43
CA HIS A 64 -12.18 18.70 -6.31
C HIS A 64 -12.26 17.17 -6.37
N SER A 65 -11.35 16.47 -5.67
CA SER A 65 -11.36 15.01 -5.70
C SER A 65 -12.50 14.45 -4.83
N PRO A 66 -13.41 13.63 -5.37
CA PRO A 66 -14.42 12.94 -4.56
C PRO A 66 -13.80 12.06 -3.48
N MET A 67 -12.59 11.55 -3.71
CA MET A 67 -11.88 10.68 -2.77
C MET A 67 -11.17 11.46 -1.66
N PHE A 68 -10.44 12.53 -2.03
CA PHE A 68 -9.55 13.23 -1.10
C PHE A 68 -10.09 14.57 -0.62
N GLY A 69 -11.01 15.22 -1.37
CA GLY A 69 -11.42 16.60 -1.14
C GLY A 69 -11.91 16.90 0.28
N ARG A 70 -12.43 15.89 0.99
CA ARG A 70 -12.90 16.01 2.36
C ARG A 70 -11.86 15.63 3.43
N ALA A 71 -10.64 15.27 3.05
CA ALA A 71 -9.63 14.83 4.03
C ALA A 71 -9.34 15.91 5.07
N LYS A 72 -9.28 17.19 4.66
CA LYS A 72 -9.11 18.32 5.58
C LYS A 72 -10.26 18.46 6.58
N GLU A 73 -11.49 18.26 6.14
CA GLU A 73 -12.69 18.32 7.00
C GLU A 73 -12.63 17.26 8.11
N PHE A 74 -12.15 16.07 7.78
CA PHE A 74 -11.97 14.99 8.74
C PHE A 74 -10.65 15.11 9.55
N GLY A 75 -9.76 16.00 9.13
CA GLY A 75 -8.39 16.07 9.64
C GLY A 75 -7.61 14.79 9.38
N ALA A 76 -7.93 14.07 8.28
CA ALA A 76 -7.33 12.81 7.90
C ALA A 76 -6.13 13.02 6.95
N LEU A 77 -5.20 12.07 6.96
CA LEU A 77 -4.05 12.03 6.06
C LEU A 77 -3.12 13.27 6.16
N ASP A 78 -3.10 13.95 7.28
CA ASP A 78 -2.14 15.02 7.58
C ASP A 78 -0.78 14.40 7.93
N LEU A 79 0.27 14.76 7.19
CA LEU A 79 1.62 14.23 7.40
C LEU A 79 2.24 14.63 8.74
N SER A 80 1.76 15.69 9.37
CA SER A 80 2.17 16.09 10.72
C SER A 80 1.40 15.37 11.83
N GLY A 81 0.31 14.69 11.48
CA GLY A 81 -0.57 14.03 12.43
C GLY A 81 -0.30 12.52 12.61
N PRO A 82 -0.87 11.92 13.65
CA PRO A 82 -0.69 10.50 13.93
C PRO A 82 -1.38 9.58 12.92
N GLY A 83 -2.33 10.08 12.13
CA GLY A 83 -3.13 9.29 11.18
C GLY A 83 -2.30 8.68 10.05
N THR A 84 -1.20 9.34 9.67
CA THR A 84 -0.26 8.84 8.65
C THR A 84 0.88 8.01 9.24
N ALA A 85 0.90 7.77 10.55
CA ALA A 85 1.81 6.78 11.13
C ALA A 85 1.47 5.38 10.60
N PHE A 86 2.47 4.52 10.48
CA PHE A 86 2.22 3.11 10.21
C PHE A 86 1.36 2.48 11.31
N HIS A 87 0.61 1.44 10.95
CA HIS A 87 -0.19 0.68 11.91
C HIS A 87 0.70 0.22 13.07
N PRO A 88 0.25 0.33 14.35
CA PRO A 88 1.10 0.02 15.50
C PRO A 88 1.63 -1.42 15.50
N ASP A 89 0.91 -2.36 14.91
CA ASP A 89 1.33 -3.76 14.82
C ASP A 89 2.22 -4.06 13.59
N LEU A 90 2.48 -3.06 12.73
CA LEU A 90 3.41 -3.24 11.62
C LEU A 90 4.85 -3.23 12.11
N ASP A 91 5.66 -4.19 11.65
CA ASP A 91 7.12 -4.19 11.84
C ASP A 91 7.75 -3.07 10.96
N ALA A 92 7.56 -1.83 11.40
CA ALA A 92 8.04 -0.66 10.67
C ALA A 92 9.58 -0.59 10.60
N ASP A 93 10.29 -1.21 11.53
CA ASP A 93 11.76 -1.27 11.54
C ASP A 93 12.30 -2.18 10.42
N ALA A 94 11.48 -3.09 9.91
CA ALA A 94 11.85 -3.88 8.74
C ALA A 94 11.77 -3.09 7.43
N VAL A 95 11.11 -1.93 7.39
CA VAL A 95 10.99 -1.07 6.21
C VAL A 95 12.28 -0.29 5.99
N GLN A 96 12.88 -0.39 4.80
CA GLN A 96 14.14 0.29 4.46
C GLN A 96 13.93 1.66 3.82
N LEU A 97 12.82 1.84 3.12
CA LEU A 97 12.49 3.09 2.42
C LEU A 97 11.03 3.44 2.64
N VAL A 98 10.78 4.64 3.15
CA VAL A 98 9.42 5.18 3.24
C VAL A 98 9.20 6.15 2.07
N VAL A 99 8.11 5.93 1.34
CA VAL A 99 7.65 6.79 0.23
C VAL A 99 6.32 7.43 0.63
N VAL A 100 6.27 8.75 0.56
CA VAL A 100 5.01 9.49 0.73
C VAL A 100 4.43 9.78 -0.66
N LYS A 101 3.15 9.48 -0.85
CA LYS A 101 2.43 9.74 -2.11
C LYS A 101 1.30 10.74 -1.89
N PRO A 102 1.12 11.72 -2.80
CA PRO A 102 0.04 12.71 -2.70
C PRO A 102 -1.25 12.25 -3.39
N ARG A 103 -1.26 11.07 -4.04
CA ARG A 103 -2.39 10.55 -4.82
C ARG A 103 -2.52 9.04 -4.65
N VAL A 104 -3.43 8.42 -5.41
CA VAL A 104 -3.73 6.99 -5.28
C VAL A 104 -2.54 6.12 -5.70
N SER A 105 -1.92 6.41 -6.85
CA SER A 105 -0.75 5.67 -7.32
C SER A 105 0.48 5.96 -6.48
N ALA A 106 1.24 4.91 -6.17
CA ALA A 106 2.53 5.02 -5.48
C ALA A 106 3.65 5.60 -6.36
N PHE A 107 3.46 5.62 -7.67
CA PHE A 107 4.44 6.16 -8.62
C PHE A 107 4.22 7.65 -8.91
N TYR A 108 2.97 8.12 -8.82
CA TYR A 108 2.65 9.52 -9.17
C TYR A 108 3.32 10.51 -8.23
N ALA A 109 4.18 11.36 -8.79
CA ALA A 109 4.89 12.42 -8.07
C ALA A 109 5.69 11.94 -6.84
N THR A 110 6.26 10.73 -6.91
CA THR A 110 7.06 10.14 -5.85
C THR A 110 8.46 9.77 -6.33
N ARG A 111 9.32 9.43 -5.37
CA ARG A 111 10.66 8.88 -5.66
C ARG A 111 10.69 7.36 -5.86
N LEU A 112 9.52 6.68 -5.88
CA LEU A 112 9.47 5.22 -5.92
C LEU A 112 10.20 4.67 -7.14
N GLU A 113 9.86 5.13 -8.34
CA GLU A 113 10.48 4.62 -9.56
C GLU A 113 11.99 4.86 -9.59
N ALA A 114 12.45 6.05 -9.20
CA ALA A 114 13.87 6.35 -9.13
C ALA A 114 14.62 5.39 -8.18
N ALA A 115 14.01 5.03 -7.04
CA ALA A 115 14.59 4.09 -6.09
C ALA A 115 14.64 2.65 -6.65
N LEU A 116 13.60 2.21 -7.36
CA LEU A 116 13.55 0.90 -8.02
C LEU A 116 14.61 0.79 -9.14
N ARG A 117 14.68 1.79 -10.01
CA ARG A 117 15.64 1.83 -11.14
C ARG A 117 17.10 1.88 -10.64
N ALA A 118 17.39 2.66 -9.60
CA ALA A 118 18.73 2.74 -9.01
C ALA A 118 19.25 1.38 -8.52
N ARG A 119 18.34 0.47 -8.14
CA ARG A 119 18.65 -0.89 -7.71
C ARG A 119 18.43 -1.94 -8.79
N ARG A 120 18.16 -1.53 -10.04
CA ARG A 120 17.90 -2.42 -11.18
C ARG A 120 16.81 -3.46 -10.88
N ILE A 121 15.78 -3.05 -10.16
CA ILE A 121 14.64 -3.91 -9.84
C ILE A 121 13.77 -4.05 -11.09
N GLU A 122 13.51 -5.28 -11.50
CA GLU A 122 12.66 -5.65 -12.63
C GLU A 122 11.33 -6.26 -12.19
N ARG A 123 11.28 -6.79 -10.96
CA ARG A 123 10.10 -7.43 -10.37
C ARG A 123 9.66 -6.71 -9.10
N VAL A 124 8.37 -6.44 -8.97
CA VAL A 124 7.78 -5.85 -7.77
C VAL A 124 6.70 -6.75 -7.19
N ILE A 125 6.67 -6.87 -5.86
CA ILE A 125 5.61 -7.53 -5.12
C ILE A 125 4.87 -6.43 -4.36
N VAL A 126 3.58 -6.27 -4.67
CA VAL A 126 2.72 -5.21 -4.15
C VAL A 126 1.71 -5.80 -3.17
N ALA A 127 1.57 -5.18 -2.02
CA ALA A 127 0.53 -5.48 -1.02
C ALA A 127 -0.04 -4.19 -0.44
N GLY A 128 -1.19 -4.24 0.22
CA GLY A 128 -1.69 -3.07 0.93
C GLY A 128 -3.20 -2.89 1.02
N VAL A 129 -3.57 -1.73 1.53
CA VAL A 129 -4.95 -1.31 1.77
C VAL A 129 -5.20 0.05 1.11
N SER A 130 -6.23 0.23 0.24
CA SER A 130 -7.14 -0.84 -0.15
C SER A 130 -6.73 -1.51 -1.45
N THR A 131 -7.14 -2.78 -1.60
CA THR A 131 -6.97 -3.52 -2.85
C THR A 131 -7.59 -2.77 -4.02
N THR A 132 -8.80 -2.20 -3.82
CA THR A 132 -9.59 -1.48 -4.82
C THR A 132 -8.89 -0.23 -5.37
N TRP A 133 -8.10 0.46 -4.55
CA TRP A 133 -7.50 1.73 -4.93
C TRP A 133 -5.98 1.68 -4.99
N ALA A 134 -5.33 1.60 -3.84
CA ALA A 134 -3.88 1.72 -3.76
C ALA A 134 -3.16 0.57 -4.50
N VAL A 135 -3.61 -0.68 -4.27
CA VAL A 135 -3.00 -1.86 -4.88
C VAL A 135 -3.26 -1.87 -6.38
N GLN A 136 -4.51 -1.67 -6.82
CA GLN A 136 -4.83 -1.61 -8.24
C GLN A 136 -4.05 -0.51 -8.97
N ALA A 137 -4.01 0.70 -8.41
CA ALA A 137 -3.29 1.80 -9.03
C ALA A 137 -1.78 1.53 -9.13
N ALA A 138 -1.16 1.02 -8.06
CA ALA A 138 0.26 0.70 -8.07
C ALA A 138 0.61 -0.46 -9.01
N ALA A 139 -0.23 -1.50 -9.06
CA ALA A 139 -0.01 -2.64 -9.94
C ALA A 139 -0.11 -2.25 -11.43
N ARG A 140 -1.12 -1.47 -11.81
CA ARG A 140 -1.30 -0.96 -13.19
C ARG A 140 -0.14 -0.04 -13.59
N ASP A 141 0.22 0.89 -12.71
CA ASP A 141 1.30 1.84 -12.96
C ASP A 141 2.67 1.15 -13.04
N ALA A 142 2.90 0.10 -12.24
CA ALA A 142 4.09 -0.74 -12.34
C ALA A 142 4.12 -1.55 -13.64
N HIS A 143 2.98 -2.14 -14.05
CA HIS A 143 2.84 -2.85 -15.31
C HIS A 143 3.17 -1.95 -16.51
N ASP A 144 2.60 -0.74 -16.55
CA ASP A 144 2.84 0.23 -17.63
C ASP A 144 4.28 0.78 -17.65
N ARG A 145 5.07 0.48 -16.63
CA ARG A 145 6.53 0.78 -16.52
C ARG A 145 7.42 -0.44 -16.75
N ASP A 146 6.87 -1.51 -17.30
CA ASP A 146 7.58 -2.74 -17.65
C ASP A 146 8.14 -3.52 -16.45
N TYR A 147 7.55 -3.38 -15.25
CA TYR A 147 7.86 -4.27 -14.12
C TYR A 147 7.09 -5.58 -14.24
N GLU A 148 7.73 -6.70 -13.90
CA GLU A 148 7.02 -7.93 -13.57
C GLU A 148 6.27 -7.71 -12.24
N VAL A 149 4.94 -7.75 -12.28
CA VAL A 149 4.10 -7.41 -11.12
C VAL A 149 3.55 -8.66 -10.46
N LEU A 150 3.79 -8.79 -9.16
CA LEU A 150 3.14 -9.76 -8.29
C LEU A 150 2.27 -9.01 -7.28
N VAL A 151 1.07 -9.52 -7.01
CA VAL A 151 0.19 -9.01 -5.95
C VAL A 151 0.12 -10.03 -4.85
N LEU A 152 0.56 -9.63 -3.64
CA LEU A 152 0.50 -10.45 -2.44
C LEU A 152 -0.91 -10.36 -1.85
N GLU A 153 -1.81 -11.16 -2.37
CA GLU A 153 -3.26 -11.07 -2.20
C GLU A 153 -3.67 -11.17 -0.73
N ASP A 154 -3.11 -12.12 -0.01
CA ASP A 154 -3.46 -12.39 1.37
C ASP A 154 -2.95 -11.35 2.37
N ALA A 155 -2.08 -10.42 1.93
CA ALA A 155 -1.69 -9.22 2.66
C ALA A 155 -2.43 -7.96 2.16
N CYS A 156 -3.54 -8.12 1.41
CA CYS A 156 -4.37 -7.03 0.93
C CYS A 156 -5.77 -7.09 1.57
N ALA A 157 -6.42 -5.92 1.67
CA ALA A 157 -7.83 -5.80 2.03
C ALA A 157 -8.49 -4.62 1.32
N ALA A 158 -9.80 -4.68 1.15
CA ALA A 158 -10.66 -3.59 0.72
C ALA A 158 -11.68 -3.26 1.82
N ALA A 159 -12.76 -2.55 1.52
CA ALA A 159 -13.82 -2.32 2.50
C ALA A 159 -14.62 -3.60 2.79
N THR A 160 -14.74 -4.48 1.80
CA THR A 160 -15.42 -5.78 1.91
C THR A 160 -14.65 -6.86 1.16
N GLU A 161 -14.94 -8.13 1.45
CA GLU A 161 -14.38 -9.28 0.70
C GLU A 161 -14.75 -9.22 -0.78
N ASP A 162 -16.00 -8.86 -1.12
CA ASP A 162 -16.46 -8.74 -2.51
C ASP A 162 -15.68 -7.67 -3.28
N GLU A 163 -15.46 -6.48 -2.70
CA GLU A 163 -14.61 -5.45 -3.30
C GLU A 163 -13.18 -5.94 -3.50
N HIS A 164 -12.64 -6.66 -2.51
CA HIS A 164 -11.31 -7.23 -2.57
C HIS A 164 -11.20 -8.24 -3.71
N GLN A 165 -12.10 -9.22 -3.76
CA GLN A 165 -12.07 -10.29 -4.74
C GLN A 165 -12.21 -9.76 -6.18
N ARG A 166 -13.16 -8.86 -6.42
CA ARG A 166 -13.30 -8.20 -7.74
C ARG A 166 -12.04 -7.44 -8.15
N SER A 167 -11.36 -6.83 -7.19
CA SER A 167 -10.11 -6.12 -7.45
C SER A 167 -8.98 -7.07 -7.81
N ILE A 168 -8.87 -8.20 -7.13
CA ILE A 168 -7.90 -9.26 -7.42
C ILE A 168 -8.16 -9.85 -8.80
N ASP A 169 -9.41 -10.18 -9.12
CA ASP A 169 -9.77 -10.74 -10.43
C ASP A 169 -9.43 -9.78 -11.58
N ALA A 170 -9.66 -8.46 -11.37
CA ALA A 170 -9.29 -7.45 -12.36
C ALA A 170 -7.77 -7.32 -12.58
N LEU A 171 -6.96 -7.73 -11.61
CA LEU A 171 -5.49 -7.67 -11.71
C LEU A 171 -4.86 -8.91 -12.36
N ARG A 172 -5.58 -10.03 -12.46
CA ARG A 172 -5.05 -11.29 -13.04
C ARG A 172 -4.55 -11.15 -14.47
N GLY A 173 -5.06 -10.17 -15.22
CA GLY A 173 -4.65 -9.90 -16.60
C GLY A 173 -3.26 -9.23 -16.73
N ILE A 174 -2.75 -8.62 -15.65
CA ILE A 174 -1.52 -7.83 -15.67
C ILE A 174 -0.56 -8.17 -14.53
N ALA A 175 -0.96 -9.01 -13.59
CA ALA A 175 -0.15 -9.37 -12.42
C ALA A 175 -0.33 -10.85 -12.06
N ARG A 176 0.72 -11.45 -11.55
CA ARG A 176 0.65 -12.75 -10.90
C ARG A 176 0.14 -12.58 -9.47
N ILE A 177 -0.92 -13.30 -9.12
CA ILE A 177 -1.46 -13.30 -7.75
C ILE A 177 -0.75 -14.37 -6.94
N VAL A 178 -0.22 -13.98 -5.80
CA VAL A 178 0.56 -14.83 -4.90
C VAL A 178 0.15 -14.61 -3.44
N THR A 179 0.50 -15.53 -2.58
CA THR A 179 0.31 -15.47 -1.12
C THR A 179 1.65 -15.41 -0.39
N VAL A 180 1.63 -15.13 0.91
CA VAL A 180 2.84 -15.18 1.75
C VAL A 180 3.50 -16.55 1.69
N GLY A 181 2.72 -17.63 1.57
CA GLY A 181 3.25 -19.00 1.44
C GLY A 181 4.08 -19.23 0.18
N ASP A 182 3.80 -18.49 -0.90
CA ASP A 182 4.51 -18.62 -2.17
C ASP A 182 5.88 -17.93 -2.17
N LEU A 183 6.14 -17.00 -1.22
CA LEU A 183 7.35 -16.20 -1.21
C LEU A 183 8.64 -17.02 -1.08
N ALA A 184 8.57 -18.21 -0.47
CA ALA A 184 9.72 -19.08 -0.33
C ALA A 184 10.26 -19.54 -1.68
N ALA A 185 9.37 -19.73 -2.67
CA ALA A 185 9.69 -20.23 -4.01
C ALA A 185 10.08 -19.10 -5.01
N LEU A 186 9.97 -17.84 -4.64
CA LEU A 186 10.34 -16.67 -5.44
C LEU A 186 11.79 -16.24 -5.16
#